data_1b0b5c97a7ae3e0b7e8f20f32c98ef89
#
_entry.id   1b0b5c97a7ae3e0b7e8f20f32c98ef89
#
_cell.length_a   1.000
_cell.length_b   1.000
_cell.length_c   1.000
_cell.angle_alpha   90.00
_cell.angle_beta   90.00
_cell.angle_gamma   90.00
#
_symmetry.space_group_name_H-M   'P 1'
#
loop_
_entity.id
_entity.type
_entity.pdbx_description
1 polymer ?
#
loop_
_entity_poly.entity_id
_entity_poly.type
_entity_poly.pdbx_seq_one_letter_code
_entity_poly.pdbx_strand_id
1 'polypeptide(L)'
;FLGYLKKNCAEGDLHDKKQSDIGQVTSAENMTYCRYYAGGPQDPEGHGRNWNRTFELVPERIRGGALLLHGLTDSPYSLRRIGEILHARGFYVLGLRLPAHGTVPSALTTVRWEDWVAASRIGARHVRHRIGTGSPFVIAGYSNGGALAVKYTLDAMSDPGLPPPDRLVLFSPEIGITPFASISNADRILSFLPYFKKFKWLSIEPEYDPYKYNSFPKNAGQQAQEITATLQDQVENRSEAGRFAGFPPVLTFLSWIDSTVETSATIHRFYDRLENASSELVVFDVNRFDQLAPFLPSADDGPLKHLQARSDLPYRLTVITNAAPDSELAIRQTLAPHSRSMDS
;
A
#
# COMPACT_ATOMS: atom_id res chain seq x y z
N PHE A 1 16.16 23.42 -2.40
CA PHE A 1 15.55 22.08 -2.38
C PHE A 1 15.88 21.32 -3.67
N LEU A 2 15.56 21.86 -4.86
CA LEU A 2 15.91 21.23 -6.15
C LEU A 2 17.43 21.05 -6.36
N GLY A 3 18.26 22.00 -5.90
CA GLY A 3 19.71 21.87 -5.92
C GLY A 3 20.22 20.78 -4.98
N TYR A 4 19.61 20.64 -3.80
CA TYR A 4 19.90 19.58 -2.85
C TYR A 4 19.53 18.19 -3.40
N LEU A 5 18.37 18.07 -4.04
CA LEU A 5 17.93 16.82 -4.66
C LEU A 5 18.80 16.40 -5.84
N LYS A 6 19.20 17.37 -6.70
CA LYS A 6 20.12 17.11 -7.82
C LYS A 6 21.49 16.62 -7.31
N LYS A 7 22.00 17.22 -6.24
CA LYS A 7 23.25 16.79 -5.61
C LYS A 7 23.15 15.41 -5.00
N ASN A 8 22.03 15.10 -4.33
CA ASN A 8 21.83 13.79 -3.71
C ASN A 8 21.51 12.66 -4.70
N CYS A 9 20.88 12.95 -5.85
CA CYS A 9 20.75 11.98 -6.94
C CYS A 9 22.16 11.60 -7.47
N ALA A 10 23.03 12.59 -7.69
CA ALA A 10 24.39 12.35 -8.14
C ALA A 10 25.26 11.65 -7.08
N GLU A 11 25.07 11.97 -5.80
CA GLU A 11 25.85 11.40 -4.68
C GLU A 11 25.28 10.07 -4.19
N GLY A 12 23.97 9.85 -4.21
CA GLY A 12 23.32 8.61 -3.74
C GLY A 12 23.64 7.41 -4.63
N ASP A 13 23.61 7.59 -5.94
CA ASP A 13 23.94 6.53 -6.91
C ASP A 13 25.46 6.24 -7.00
N LEU A 14 26.31 7.19 -6.59
CA LEU A 14 27.76 7.07 -6.68
C LEU A 14 28.41 6.48 -5.43
N HIS A 15 27.80 6.60 -4.25
CA HIS A 15 28.44 6.18 -3.00
C HIS A 15 28.42 4.66 -2.76
N ASP A 16 27.62 3.90 -3.49
CA ASP A 16 27.47 2.44 -3.26
C ASP A 16 28.18 1.54 -4.28
N LYS A 17 28.77 2.09 -5.35
CA LYS A 17 29.75 1.33 -6.16
C LYS A 17 31.11 1.36 -5.49
N LYS A 18 31.79 0.20 -5.46
CA LYS A 18 33.14 0.08 -4.90
C LYS A 18 34.02 1.23 -5.40
N GLN A 19 34.72 1.87 -4.50
CA GLN A 19 35.64 3.02 -4.78
C GLN A 19 36.66 2.72 -5.87
N SER A 20 36.91 1.44 -6.18
CA SER A 20 37.75 0.98 -7.30
C SER A 20 37.08 1.13 -8.67
N ASP A 21 35.72 1.18 -8.75
CA ASP A 21 34.99 1.31 -10.01
C ASP A 21 34.53 2.75 -10.28
N ILE A 22 34.68 3.63 -9.29
CA ILE A 22 34.25 5.04 -9.31
C ILE A 22 35.10 5.92 -10.20
N GLY A 23 36.31 5.48 -10.58
CA GLY A 23 37.25 6.27 -11.36
C GLY A 23 36.81 6.65 -12.79
N GLN A 24 35.67 6.09 -13.28
CA GLN A 24 35.22 6.31 -14.67
C GLN A 24 33.72 6.55 -14.85
N VAL A 25 32.93 6.71 -13.79
CA VAL A 25 31.45 6.76 -13.90
C VAL A 25 30.92 8.17 -13.61
N THR A 26 31.60 9.20 -14.04
CA THR A 26 31.03 10.55 -14.17
C THR A 26 30.39 10.79 -15.53
N SER A 27 29.99 9.73 -16.22
CA SER A 27 29.35 9.87 -17.52
C SER A 27 27.84 10.24 -17.36
N ALA A 28 27.38 11.06 -18.27
CA ALA A 28 25.97 11.43 -18.44
C ALA A 28 25.03 10.22 -18.45
N GLU A 29 25.54 9.03 -18.75
CA GLU A 29 24.80 7.76 -18.79
C GLU A 29 24.23 7.33 -17.43
N ASN A 30 24.92 7.55 -16.31
CA ASN A 30 24.39 7.19 -14.99
C ASN A 30 23.39 8.21 -14.44
N MET A 31 23.47 9.46 -14.91
CA MET A 31 22.48 10.46 -14.55
C MET A 31 21.14 10.24 -15.27
N THR A 32 21.12 9.49 -16.40
CA THR A 32 19.87 9.20 -17.12
C THR A 32 18.89 8.35 -16.32
N TYR A 33 19.35 7.59 -15.34
CA TYR A 33 18.50 6.80 -14.43
C TYR A 33 18.09 7.55 -13.16
N CYS A 34 18.46 8.83 -13.04
CA CYS A 34 18.01 9.66 -11.93
C CYS A 34 16.65 10.28 -12.25
N ARG A 35 15.67 10.07 -11.39
CA ARG A 35 14.29 10.58 -11.50
C ARG A 35 14.20 12.10 -11.63
N TYR A 36 15.24 12.81 -11.26
CA TYR A 36 15.35 14.28 -11.34
C TYR A 36 16.34 14.77 -12.39
N TYR A 37 16.79 13.90 -13.28
CA TYR A 37 17.52 14.30 -14.46
C TYR A 37 16.53 14.79 -15.51
N ALA A 38 16.46 16.11 -15.70
CA ALA A 38 15.51 16.74 -16.62
C ALA A 38 15.63 16.18 -18.03
N GLY A 39 14.54 15.66 -18.57
CA GLY A 39 14.50 15.01 -19.88
C GLY A 39 15.03 13.57 -19.89
N GLY A 40 15.39 13.00 -18.73
CA GLY A 40 15.71 11.57 -18.60
C GLY A 40 14.44 10.69 -18.72
N PRO A 41 14.61 9.39 -19.04
CA PRO A 41 13.47 8.48 -19.18
C PRO A 41 12.66 8.29 -17.88
N GLN A 42 13.25 8.55 -16.72
CA GLN A 42 12.63 8.49 -15.41
C GLN A 42 12.17 9.84 -14.87
N ASP A 43 12.33 10.91 -15.66
CA ASP A 43 11.85 12.24 -15.27
C ASP A 43 10.31 12.25 -15.22
N PRO A 44 9.68 12.40 -14.04
CA PRO A 44 8.23 12.38 -13.94
C PRO A 44 7.55 13.52 -14.72
N GLU A 45 8.25 14.63 -14.97
CA GLU A 45 7.71 15.76 -15.76
C GLU A 45 7.61 15.40 -17.25
N GLY A 46 8.41 14.44 -17.75
CA GLY A 46 8.38 13.94 -19.13
C GLY A 46 7.15 13.06 -19.44
N HIS A 47 6.38 12.65 -18.45
CA HIS A 47 5.23 11.74 -18.57
C HIS A 47 3.87 12.47 -18.50
N GLY A 48 3.80 13.70 -18.99
CA GLY A 48 2.60 14.53 -19.08
C GLY A 48 2.23 15.19 -17.75
N ARG A 49 1.93 14.43 -16.70
CA ARG A 49 1.72 14.91 -15.33
C ARG A 49 2.68 14.25 -14.36
N ASN A 50 3.29 15.04 -13.49
CA ASN A 50 4.10 14.48 -12.40
C ASN A 50 3.21 13.86 -11.30
N TRP A 51 2.90 12.58 -11.47
CA TRP A 51 2.09 11.81 -10.54
C TRP A 51 2.83 11.41 -9.26
N ASN A 52 4.12 11.70 -9.15
CA ASN A 52 4.88 11.54 -7.91
C ASN A 52 4.55 12.61 -6.87
N ARG A 53 3.87 13.67 -7.25
CA ARG A 53 3.39 14.73 -6.35
C ARG A 53 2.01 14.40 -5.82
N THR A 54 1.67 14.98 -4.66
CA THR A 54 0.28 15.06 -4.22
C THR A 54 -0.56 15.69 -5.32
N PHE A 55 -1.71 15.12 -5.62
CA PHE A 55 -2.62 15.65 -6.61
C PHE A 55 -4.05 15.79 -6.08
N GLU A 56 -4.77 16.73 -6.62
CA GLU A 56 -6.19 16.90 -6.41
C GLU A 56 -6.94 16.74 -7.73
N LEU A 57 -8.09 16.05 -7.69
CA LEU A 57 -9.07 16.02 -8.76
C LEU A 57 -10.37 16.64 -8.22
N VAL A 58 -10.73 17.78 -8.79
CA VAL A 58 -11.88 18.57 -8.33
C VAL A 58 -13.01 18.44 -9.34
N PRO A 59 -14.13 17.78 -8.99
CA PRO A 59 -15.27 17.69 -9.90
C PRO A 59 -16.05 19.00 -9.94
N GLU A 60 -16.82 19.22 -11.00
CA GLU A 60 -17.71 20.38 -11.13
C GLU A 60 -18.70 20.47 -9.95
N ARG A 61 -19.24 19.33 -9.54
CA ARG A 61 -20.11 19.22 -8.36
C ARG A 61 -19.60 18.15 -7.42
N ILE A 62 -19.24 18.55 -6.22
CA ILE A 62 -18.76 17.65 -5.16
C ILE A 62 -19.94 16.86 -4.60
N ARG A 63 -19.87 15.52 -4.68
CA ARG A 63 -20.82 14.56 -4.09
C ARG A 63 -20.23 13.78 -2.91
N GLY A 64 -18.93 13.82 -2.74
CA GLY A 64 -18.18 13.15 -1.68
C GLY A 64 -16.69 13.42 -1.80
N GLY A 65 -15.89 12.83 -0.94
CA GLY A 65 -14.44 12.96 -0.97
C GLY A 65 -13.71 11.64 -0.83
N ALA A 66 -12.51 11.58 -1.40
CA ALA A 66 -11.65 10.43 -1.30
C ALA A 66 -10.22 10.84 -0.97
N LEU A 67 -9.61 10.14 -0.01
CA LEU A 67 -8.18 10.17 0.28
C LEU A 67 -7.55 8.88 -0.25
N LEU A 68 -6.51 9.01 -1.07
CA LEU A 68 -5.77 7.88 -1.64
C LEU A 68 -4.39 7.78 -0.99
N LEU A 69 -4.06 6.60 -0.43
CA LEU A 69 -2.81 6.30 0.27
C LEU A 69 -2.07 5.18 -0.45
N HIS A 70 -0.92 5.49 -1.02
CA HIS A 70 -0.10 4.56 -1.83
C HIS A 70 0.76 3.62 -0.99
N GLY A 71 1.40 2.63 -1.63
CA GLY A 71 2.26 1.63 -1.01
C GLY A 71 3.65 2.13 -0.62
N LEU A 72 4.43 1.26 0.05
CA LEU A 72 5.70 1.58 0.71
C LEU A 72 6.80 2.10 -0.22
N THR A 73 6.89 1.59 -1.44
CA THR A 73 7.90 2.02 -2.42
C THR A 73 7.32 2.87 -3.54
N ASP A 74 6.01 3.12 -3.49
CA ASP A 74 5.25 3.76 -4.54
C ASP A 74 5.19 5.29 -4.41
N SER A 75 4.35 5.84 -5.26
CA SER A 75 3.93 7.24 -5.24
C SER A 75 2.40 7.32 -5.45
N PRO A 76 1.79 8.49 -5.39
CA PRO A 76 0.35 8.64 -5.67
C PRO A 76 -0.10 8.08 -7.03
N TYR A 77 0.82 7.87 -7.96
CA TYR A 77 0.57 7.26 -9.26
C TYR A 77 -0.16 5.91 -9.18
N SER A 78 0.18 5.05 -8.22
CA SER A 78 -0.39 3.70 -8.13
C SER A 78 -1.91 3.68 -7.98
N LEU A 79 -2.48 4.69 -7.33
CA LEU A 79 -3.94 4.82 -7.15
C LEU A 79 -4.60 5.86 -8.07
N ARG A 80 -3.88 6.44 -9.04
CA ARG A 80 -4.43 7.47 -9.92
C ARG A 80 -5.70 7.04 -10.63
N ARG A 81 -5.73 5.78 -11.12
CA ARG A 81 -6.90 5.27 -11.85
C ARG A 81 -8.14 5.15 -10.96
N ILE A 82 -7.95 4.75 -9.71
CA ILE A 82 -9.03 4.75 -8.70
C ILE A 82 -9.51 6.19 -8.46
N GLY A 83 -8.57 7.14 -8.38
CA GLY A 83 -8.89 8.57 -8.26
C GLY A 83 -9.72 9.08 -9.44
N GLU A 84 -9.35 8.76 -10.67
CA GLU A 84 -10.08 9.14 -11.88
C GLU A 84 -11.51 8.55 -11.89
N ILE A 85 -11.66 7.28 -11.48
CA ILE A 85 -12.96 6.62 -11.39
C ILE A 85 -13.86 7.29 -10.33
N LEU A 86 -13.32 7.64 -9.17
CA LEU A 86 -14.06 8.34 -8.12
C LEU A 86 -14.40 9.78 -8.53
N HIS A 87 -13.46 10.49 -9.15
CA HIS A 87 -13.68 11.84 -9.67
C HIS A 87 -14.81 11.87 -10.71
N ALA A 88 -14.83 10.91 -11.66
CA ALA A 88 -15.89 10.79 -12.64
C ALA A 88 -17.28 10.57 -12.02
N ARG A 89 -17.34 10.12 -10.75
CA ARG A 89 -18.56 9.97 -9.96
C ARG A 89 -18.87 11.19 -9.07
N GLY A 90 -18.10 12.26 -9.22
CA GLY A 90 -18.29 13.50 -8.47
C GLY A 90 -17.58 13.55 -7.13
N PHE A 91 -16.61 12.67 -6.87
CA PHE A 91 -15.80 12.76 -5.66
C PHE A 91 -14.66 13.77 -5.85
N TYR A 92 -14.47 14.63 -4.86
CA TYR A 92 -13.22 15.33 -4.68
C TYR A 92 -12.16 14.30 -4.27
N VAL A 93 -11.02 14.27 -4.97
CA VAL A 93 -9.99 13.25 -4.74
C VAL A 93 -8.67 13.92 -4.34
N LEU A 94 -8.08 13.47 -3.25
CA LEU A 94 -6.72 13.80 -2.83
C LEU A 94 -5.84 12.54 -2.94
N GLY A 95 -4.95 12.50 -3.94
CA GLY A 95 -3.87 11.52 -4.01
C GLY A 95 -2.67 12.02 -3.22
N LEU A 96 -2.51 11.56 -1.98
CA LEU A 96 -1.52 12.06 -1.05
C LEU A 96 -0.15 11.42 -1.29
N ARG A 97 0.89 12.23 -1.50
CA ARG A 97 2.27 11.76 -1.43
C ARG A 97 2.70 11.65 0.03
N LEU A 98 2.97 10.43 0.48
CA LEU A 98 3.48 10.18 1.82
C LEU A 98 4.90 10.75 2.00
N PRO A 99 5.28 11.17 3.21
CA PRO A 99 6.64 11.60 3.52
C PRO A 99 7.71 10.63 3.04
N ALA A 100 8.80 11.14 2.49
CA ALA A 100 9.93 10.41 1.92
C ALA A 100 9.65 9.64 0.62
N HIS A 101 8.45 9.72 0.04
CA HIS A 101 8.09 9.06 -1.22
C HIS A 101 8.09 10.02 -2.42
N GLY A 102 8.08 9.43 -3.63
CA GLY A 102 7.99 10.17 -4.89
C GLY A 102 9.17 11.11 -5.15
N THR A 103 10.31 10.89 -4.49
CA THR A 103 11.53 11.66 -4.63
C THR A 103 12.75 10.75 -4.86
N VAL A 104 13.52 10.44 -3.84
CA VAL A 104 14.68 9.56 -3.89
C VAL A 104 14.57 8.46 -2.85
N PRO A 105 14.98 7.21 -3.14
CA PRO A 105 14.85 6.09 -2.19
C PRO A 105 15.55 6.35 -0.86
N SER A 106 16.67 7.07 -0.86
CA SER A 106 17.44 7.41 0.33
C SER A 106 16.64 8.19 1.39
N ALA A 107 15.57 8.89 0.99
CA ALA A 107 14.68 9.56 1.95
C ALA A 107 13.99 8.57 2.90
N LEU A 108 13.73 7.33 2.45
CA LEU A 108 13.16 6.27 3.28
C LEU A 108 14.13 5.71 4.32
N THR A 109 15.43 6.05 4.27
CA THR A 109 16.41 5.60 5.29
C THR A 109 16.22 6.26 6.65
N THR A 110 15.43 7.34 6.75
CA THR A 110 15.28 8.15 7.98
C THR A 110 13.84 8.50 8.32
N VAL A 111 12.88 8.16 7.46
CA VAL A 111 11.45 8.38 7.72
C VAL A 111 10.98 7.53 8.89
N ARG A 112 9.95 8.00 9.59
CA ARG A 112 9.26 7.27 10.63
C ARG A 112 7.82 6.99 10.23
N TRP A 113 7.25 5.89 10.67
CA TRP A 113 5.86 5.53 10.36
C TRP A 113 4.85 6.56 10.91
N GLU A 114 5.20 7.24 12.03
CA GLU A 114 4.38 8.32 12.59
C GLU A 114 4.27 9.52 11.65
N ASP A 115 5.30 9.76 10.80
CA ASP A 115 5.23 10.81 9.78
C ASP A 115 4.16 10.49 8.73
N TRP A 116 4.02 9.20 8.36
CA TRP A 116 2.97 8.75 7.44
C TRP A 116 1.58 8.87 8.05
N VAL A 117 1.44 8.51 9.34
CA VAL A 117 0.17 8.69 10.08
C VAL A 117 -0.19 10.17 10.17
N ALA A 118 0.77 11.04 10.52
CA ALA A 118 0.53 12.48 10.60
C ALA A 118 0.10 13.06 9.24
N ALA A 119 0.75 12.66 8.15
CA ALA A 119 0.39 13.07 6.79
C ALA A 119 -1.03 12.60 6.42
N SER A 120 -1.40 11.36 6.76
CA SER A 120 -2.74 10.81 6.53
C SER A 120 -3.81 11.59 7.29
N ARG A 121 -3.55 11.99 8.54
CA ARG A 121 -4.45 12.83 9.35
C ARG A 121 -4.64 14.22 8.73
N ILE A 122 -3.56 14.84 8.23
CA ILE A 122 -3.63 16.13 7.52
C ILE A 122 -4.45 15.96 6.23
N GLY A 123 -4.18 14.94 5.43
CA GLY A 123 -4.91 14.65 4.19
C GLY A 123 -6.40 14.44 4.42
N ALA A 124 -6.78 13.68 5.45
CA ALA A 124 -8.17 13.44 5.79
C ALA A 124 -8.91 14.71 6.23
N ARG A 125 -8.28 15.55 7.07
CA ARG A 125 -8.84 16.86 7.46
C ARG A 125 -8.99 17.77 6.24
N HIS A 126 -8.01 17.76 5.32
CA HIS A 126 -8.08 18.56 4.10
C HIS A 126 -9.26 18.10 3.22
N VAL A 127 -9.40 16.78 2.97
CA VAL A 127 -10.55 16.26 2.21
C VAL A 127 -11.86 16.64 2.89
N ARG A 128 -12.00 16.45 4.19
CA ARG A 128 -13.22 16.79 4.93
C ARG A 128 -13.54 18.29 4.84
N HIS A 129 -12.53 19.15 4.92
CA HIS A 129 -12.71 20.60 4.73
C HIS A 129 -13.23 20.94 3.32
N ARG A 130 -12.73 20.25 2.29
CA ARG A 130 -13.15 20.49 0.91
C ARG A 130 -14.58 20.04 0.61
N ILE A 131 -15.03 18.94 1.23
CA ILE A 131 -16.35 18.35 0.94
C ILE A 131 -17.45 18.78 1.93
N GLY A 132 -17.08 19.39 3.04
CA GLY A 132 -18.00 19.75 4.11
C GLY A 132 -18.44 18.56 4.97
N THR A 133 -19.21 18.88 6.02
CA THR A 133 -19.83 17.89 6.91
C THR A 133 -21.05 17.26 6.20
N GLY A 134 -21.26 15.94 6.39
CA GLY A 134 -22.41 15.23 5.81
C GLY A 134 -22.21 14.65 4.40
N SER A 135 -21.11 15.02 3.72
CA SER A 135 -20.76 14.38 2.44
C SER A 135 -19.99 13.08 2.68
N PRO A 136 -20.22 12.02 1.88
CA PRO A 136 -19.49 10.75 2.02
C PRO A 136 -17.98 10.93 1.91
N PHE A 137 -17.23 10.29 2.81
CA PHE A 137 -15.78 10.28 2.83
C PHE A 137 -15.22 8.87 2.73
N VAL A 138 -14.42 8.60 1.72
CA VAL A 138 -13.79 7.30 1.45
C VAL A 138 -12.29 7.42 1.62
N ILE A 139 -11.66 6.41 2.21
CA ILE A 139 -10.20 6.25 2.15
C ILE A 139 -9.89 5.01 1.31
N ALA A 140 -9.07 5.17 0.28
CA ALA A 140 -8.56 4.06 -0.51
C ALA A 140 -7.06 3.89 -0.24
N GLY A 141 -6.64 2.65 0.10
CA GLY A 141 -5.25 2.35 0.44
C GLY A 141 -4.71 1.12 -0.29
N TYR A 142 -3.46 1.21 -0.74
CA TYR A 142 -2.73 0.11 -1.36
C TYR A 142 -1.54 -0.30 -0.50
N SER A 143 -1.40 -1.60 -0.20
CA SER A 143 -0.29 -2.17 0.58
C SER A 143 -0.13 -1.44 1.93
N ASN A 144 1.03 -0.82 2.22
CA ASN A 144 1.26 0.04 3.40
C ASN A 144 0.22 1.16 3.54
N GLY A 145 -0.25 1.74 2.42
CA GLY A 145 -1.36 2.71 2.42
C GLY A 145 -2.68 2.11 2.91
N GLY A 146 -2.87 0.80 2.72
CA GLY A 146 -4.00 0.05 3.29
C GLY A 146 -3.90 -0.08 4.81
N ALA A 147 -2.71 -0.39 5.34
CA ALA A 147 -2.45 -0.38 6.78
C ALA A 147 -2.70 1.00 7.40
N LEU A 148 -2.22 2.07 6.73
CA LEU A 148 -2.46 3.46 7.14
C LEU A 148 -3.95 3.82 7.15
N ALA A 149 -4.73 3.35 6.16
CA ALA A 149 -6.17 3.59 6.09
C ALA A 149 -6.92 2.94 7.26
N VAL A 150 -6.59 1.69 7.60
CA VAL A 150 -7.18 1.00 8.75
C VAL A 150 -6.75 1.66 10.05
N LYS A 151 -5.44 1.95 10.21
CA LYS A 151 -4.89 2.64 11.40
C LYS A 151 -5.57 3.99 11.62
N TYR A 152 -5.70 4.80 10.56
CA TYR A 152 -6.40 6.08 10.62
C TYR A 152 -7.85 5.93 11.08
N THR A 153 -8.55 4.92 10.57
CA THR A 153 -9.95 4.67 10.91
C THR A 153 -10.10 4.30 12.38
N LEU A 154 -9.24 3.43 12.90
CA LEU A 154 -9.22 3.06 14.32
C LEU A 154 -8.92 4.27 15.22
N ASP A 155 -8.00 5.14 14.80
CA ASP A 155 -7.70 6.38 15.51
C ASP A 155 -8.93 7.31 15.50
N ALA A 156 -9.60 7.49 14.35
CA ALA A 156 -10.76 8.36 14.22
C ALA A 156 -11.98 7.87 15.03
N MET A 157 -12.09 6.56 15.28
CA MET A 157 -13.11 6.03 16.20
C MET A 157 -12.86 6.41 17.67
N SER A 158 -11.65 6.86 18.02
CA SER A 158 -11.27 7.24 19.39
C SER A 158 -11.04 8.74 19.55
N ASP A 159 -10.74 9.43 18.47
CA ASP A 159 -10.41 10.86 18.46
C ASP A 159 -11.48 11.67 17.70
N PRO A 160 -12.38 12.40 18.39
CA PRO A 160 -13.39 13.22 17.75
C PRO A 160 -12.81 14.35 16.86
N GLY A 161 -11.52 14.68 17.00
CA GLY A 161 -10.83 15.65 16.15
C GLY A 161 -10.42 15.11 14.78
N LEU A 162 -10.63 13.82 14.54
CA LEU A 162 -10.36 13.18 13.25
C LEU A 162 -11.69 12.87 12.53
N PRO A 163 -11.85 13.31 11.27
CA PRO A 163 -13.04 13.00 10.50
C PRO A 163 -13.09 11.49 10.17
N PRO A 164 -14.09 10.74 10.65
CA PRO A 164 -14.19 9.32 10.35
C PRO A 164 -14.52 9.12 8.86
N PRO A 165 -13.94 8.09 8.21
CA PRO A 165 -14.38 7.68 6.89
C PRO A 165 -15.69 6.90 6.96
N ASP A 166 -16.52 7.05 5.92
CA ASP A 166 -17.77 6.29 5.78
C ASP A 166 -17.54 4.92 5.15
N ARG A 167 -16.39 4.73 4.45
CA ARG A 167 -16.02 3.47 3.79
C ARG A 167 -14.51 3.39 3.55
N LEU A 168 -13.98 2.17 3.61
CA LEU A 168 -12.62 1.86 3.16
C LEU A 168 -12.64 1.05 1.86
N VAL A 169 -11.65 1.31 0.98
CA VAL A 169 -11.36 0.49 -0.20
C VAL A 169 -9.88 0.13 -0.14
N LEU A 170 -9.58 -1.15 0.00
CA LEU A 170 -8.22 -1.63 0.25
C LEU A 170 -7.75 -2.54 -0.89
N PHE A 171 -6.50 -2.39 -1.29
CA PHE A 171 -5.85 -3.19 -2.31
C PHE A 171 -4.61 -3.83 -1.70
N SER A 172 -4.59 -5.15 -1.58
CA SER A 172 -3.52 -5.93 -0.92
C SER A 172 -2.98 -5.20 0.33
N PRO A 173 -3.84 -4.88 1.33
CA PRO A 173 -3.43 -4.08 2.48
C PRO A 173 -2.43 -4.85 3.35
N GLU A 174 -1.38 -4.18 3.78
CA GLU A 174 -0.33 -4.74 4.65
C GLU A 174 -0.82 -4.82 6.11
N ILE A 175 -1.77 -5.72 6.37
CA ILE A 175 -2.36 -5.93 7.71
C ILE A 175 -1.66 -7.09 8.45
N GLY A 176 -1.12 -8.07 7.71
CA GLY A 176 -0.36 -9.19 8.24
C GLY A 176 1.14 -8.88 8.30
N ILE A 177 1.79 -9.31 9.38
CA ILE A 177 3.25 -9.26 9.46
C ILE A 177 3.78 -10.48 8.71
N THR A 178 4.27 -10.29 7.49
CA THR A 178 5.27 -11.20 6.96
C THR A 178 6.54 -10.93 7.77
N PRO A 179 7.18 -11.94 8.40
CA PRO A 179 8.46 -11.71 9.03
C PRO A 179 9.44 -11.27 7.93
N PHE A 180 9.61 -9.97 7.74
CA PHE A 180 10.82 -9.48 7.10
C PHE A 180 11.97 -10.07 7.90
N ALA A 181 12.75 -10.95 7.26
CA ALA A 181 13.84 -11.66 7.87
C ALA A 181 14.58 -10.70 8.82
N SER A 182 14.60 -11.02 10.09
CA SER A 182 14.99 -10.21 11.22
C SER A 182 16.15 -9.27 10.87
N ILE A 183 15.82 -8.01 10.59
CA ILE A 183 16.82 -6.96 10.44
C ILE A 183 17.39 -6.77 11.82
N SER A 184 18.59 -7.30 12.07
CA SER A 184 19.16 -7.27 13.40
C SER A 184 19.43 -5.82 13.80
N ASN A 185 19.09 -5.45 15.04
CA ASN A 185 19.39 -4.12 15.60
C ASN A 185 20.90 -3.80 15.55
N ALA A 186 21.76 -4.82 15.51
CA ALA A 186 23.21 -4.68 15.35
C ALA A 186 23.60 -4.00 14.02
N ASP A 187 22.92 -4.33 12.91
CA ASP A 187 23.17 -3.72 11.60
C ASP A 187 22.88 -2.20 11.61
N ARG A 188 21.88 -1.79 12.40
CA ARG A 188 21.50 -0.38 12.53
C ARG A 188 22.57 0.44 13.24
N ILE A 189 23.19 -0.08 14.31
CA ILE A 189 24.26 0.59 15.05
C ILE A 189 25.49 0.74 14.16
N LEU A 190 25.87 -0.30 13.42
CA LEU A 190 27.01 -0.27 12.49
C LEU A 190 26.81 0.71 11.33
N SER A 191 25.57 0.94 10.90
CA SER A 191 25.25 1.82 9.76
C SER A 191 25.56 3.31 10.01
N PHE A 192 25.79 3.76 11.24
CA PHE A 192 26.22 5.13 11.57
C PHE A 192 27.68 5.42 11.18
N LEU A 193 28.51 4.39 11.00
CA LEU A 193 29.88 4.58 10.56
C LEU A 193 29.91 4.78 9.03
N PRO A 194 30.70 5.74 8.51
CA PRO A 194 30.72 6.08 7.07
C PRO A 194 31.00 4.88 6.14
N TYR A 195 31.84 3.94 6.60
CA TYR A 195 32.22 2.74 5.86
C TYR A 195 31.08 1.71 5.71
N PHE A 196 30.08 1.76 6.60
CA PHE A 196 28.98 0.80 6.66
C PHE A 196 27.65 1.34 6.12
N LYS A 197 27.64 2.41 5.34
CA LYS A 197 26.42 3.02 4.77
C LYS A 197 25.57 2.04 3.96
N LYS A 198 26.19 1.05 3.28
CA LYS A 198 25.47 0.00 2.54
C LYS A 198 24.59 -0.88 3.43
N PHE A 199 24.87 -0.97 4.73
CA PHE A 199 24.01 -1.72 5.68
C PHE A 199 22.64 -1.08 5.91
N LYS A 200 22.42 0.16 5.45
CA LYS A 200 21.10 0.80 5.45
C LYS A 200 20.15 0.24 4.40
N TRP A 201 20.66 -0.54 3.44
CA TRP A 201 19.91 -1.03 2.29
C TRP A 201 19.72 -2.53 2.35
N LEU A 202 18.55 -2.99 1.94
CA LEU A 202 18.28 -4.39 1.65
C LEU A 202 18.70 -4.70 0.22
N SER A 203 18.31 -3.81 -0.72
CA SER A 203 18.76 -3.84 -2.11
C SER A 203 19.00 -2.43 -2.63
N ILE A 204 19.98 -2.29 -3.54
CA ILE A 204 20.25 -1.08 -4.28
C ILE A 204 20.19 -1.45 -5.75
N GLU A 205 19.22 -0.88 -6.45
CA GLU A 205 18.92 -1.16 -7.84
C GLU A 205 18.90 0.12 -8.67
N PRO A 206 19.12 0.05 -9.97
CA PRO A 206 18.88 1.19 -10.85
C PRO A 206 17.42 1.64 -10.77
N GLU A 207 17.18 2.94 -10.62
CA GLU A 207 15.86 3.55 -10.52
C GLU A 207 15.24 3.71 -11.92
N TYR A 208 14.81 2.61 -12.54
CA TYR A 208 14.24 2.58 -13.89
C TYR A 208 12.75 2.88 -13.95
N ASP A 209 12.02 2.78 -12.83
CA ASP A 209 10.59 3.10 -12.77
C ASP A 209 10.42 4.57 -12.38
N PRO A 210 9.70 5.40 -13.18
CA PRO A 210 9.51 6.82 -12.85
C PRO A 210 8.62 7.06 -11.63
N TYR A 211 7.86 6.07 -11.16
CA TYR A 211 6.84 6.24 -10.13
C TYR A 211 7.07 5.39 -8.87
N LYS A 212 7.90 4.35 -8.97
CA LYS A 212 8.18 3.42 -7.88
C LYS A 212 9.68 3.37 -7.59
N TYR A 213 10.06 3.24 -6.32
CA TYR A 213 11.44 3.00 -5.95
C TYR A 213 11.84 1.55 -6.23
N ASN A 214 12.96 1.34 -6.89
CA ASN A 214 13.53 0.02 -7.14
C ASN A 214 14.46 -0.38 -6.00
N SER A 215 15.21 0.57 -5.45
CA SER A 215 16.04 0.36 -4.27
C SER A 215 15.20 0.30 -2.99
N PHE A 216 15.57 -0.60 -2.06
CA PHE A 216 14.81 -0.83 -0.84
C PHE A 216 15.65 -0.58 0.42
N PRO A 217 15.45 0.53 1.14
CA PRO A 217 16.09 0.76 2.43
C PRO A 217 15.54 -0.14 3.52
N LYS A 218 16.41 -0.69 4.40
CA LYS A 218 16.02 -1.51 5.55
C LYS A 218 15.05 -0.77 6.49
N ASN A 219 15.29 0.53 6.72
CA ASN A 219 14.40 1.34 7.55
C ASN A 219 12.96 1.37 7.02
N ALA A 220 12.76 1.39 5.69
CA ALA A 220 11.41 1.37 5.12
C ALA A 220 10.64 0.12 5.54
N GLY A 221 11.25 -1.07 5.42
CA GLY A 221 10.66 -2.34 5.88
C GLY A 221 10.42 -2.36 7.39
N GLN A 222 11.36 -1.84 8.19
CA GLN A 222 11.18 -1.74 9.64
C GLN A 222 10.00 -0.84 10.01
N GLN A 223 9.86 0.34 9.39
CA GLN A 223 8.76 1.25 9.67
C GLN A 223 7.41 0.66 9.24
N ALA A 224 7.35 -0.08 8.13
CA ALA A 224 6.16 -0.81 7.70
C ALA A 224 5.80 -1.93 8.70
N GLN A 225 6.77 -2.63 9.24
CA GLN A 225 6.55 -3.62 10.27
C GLN A 225 6.05 -3.00 11.58
N GLU A 226 6.62 -1.87 12.02
CA GLU A 226 6.22 -1.17 13.25
C GLU A 226 4.77 -0.66 13.17
N ILE A 227 4.35 -0.08 12.04
CA ILE A 227 2.96 0.34 11.87
C ILE A 227 2.00 -0.85 11.83
N THR A 228 2.37 -1.95 11.16
CA THR A 228 1.54 -3.15 11.07
C THR A 228 1.38 -3.81 12.44
N ALA A 229 2.46 -3.90 13.25
CA ALA A 229 2.39 -4.39 14.61
C ALA A 229 1.47 -3.52 15.48
N THR A 230 1.67 -2.20 15.45
CA THR A 230 0.82 -1.25 16.19
C THR A 230 -0.65 -1.35 15.78
N LEU A 231 -0.91 -1.55 14.48
CA LEU A 231 -2.25 -1.75 13.95
C LEU A 231 -2.88 -3.03 14.50
N GLN A 232 -2.15 -4.14 14.53
CA GLN A 232 -2.63 -5.42 15.04
C GLN A 232 -2.96 -5.34 16.52
N ASP A 233 -2.10 -4.72 17.34
CA ASP A 233 -2.36 -4.50 18.75
C ASP A 233 -3.65 -3.68 18.96
N GLN A 234 -3.89 -2.66 18.14
CA GLN A 234 -5.13 -1.88 18.20
C GLN A 234 -6.37 -2.69 17.82
N VAL A 235 -6.28 -3.51 16.77
CA VAL A 235 -7.37 -4.38 16.33
C VAL A 235 -7.70 -5.39 17.42
N GLU A 236 -6.70 -6.04 18.02
CA GLU A 236 -6.86 -7.03 19.07
C GLU A 236 -7.50 -6.42 20.33
N ASN A 237 -6.92 -5.35 20.85
CA ASN A 237 -7.43 -4.66 22.03
C ASN A 237 -8.87 -4.15 21.86
N ARG A 238 -9.27 -3.71 20.65
CA ARG A 238 -10.64 -3.30 20.37
C ARG A 238 -11.59 -4.48 20.27
N SER A 239 -11.17 -5.57 19.62
CA SER A 239 -11.97 -6.78 19.47
C SER A 239 -12.26 -7.40 20.84
N GLU A 240 -11.25 -7.55 21.71
CA GLU A 240 -11.42 -8.06 23.08
C GLU A 240 -12.35 -7.19 23.93
N ALA A 241 -12.33 -5.88 23.72
CA ALA A 241 -13.19 -4.96 24.41
C ALA A 241 -14.61 -4.86 23.80
N GLY A 242 -14.95 -5.65 22.76
CA GLY A 242 -16.22 -5.55 22.03
C GLY A 242 -16.46 -4.20 21.36
N ARG A 243 -15.41 -3.46 21.05
CA ARG A 243 -15.47 -2.08 20.50
C ARG A 243 -15.13 -2.01 19.00
N PHE A 244 -15.32 -3.11 18.27
CA PHE A 244 -15.19 -3.12 16.81
C PHE A 244 -16.49 -2.71 16.12
N ALA A 245 -17.60 -2.72 16.87
CA ALA A 245 -18.87 -2.17 16.43
C ALA A 245 -18.71 -0.71 15.96
N GLY A 246 -19.30 -0.37 14.83
CA GLY A 246 -19.19 0.96 14.23
C GLY A 246 -17.98 1.16 13.33
N PHE A 247 -17.12 0.16 13.13
CA PHE A 247 -16.12 0.21 12.07
C PHE A 247 -16.82 0.29 10.70
N PRO A 248 -16.38 1.21 9.80
CA PRO A 248 -17.07 1.40 8.52
C PRO A 248 -16.96 0.17 7.62
N PRO A 249 -17.86 0.00 6.65
CA PRO A 249 -17.75 -1.05 5.65
C PRO A 249 -16.43 -1.00 4.91
N VAL A 250 -15.84 -2.18 4.67
CA VAL A 250 -14.57 -2.35 3.99
C VAL A 250 -14.76 -3.18 2.72
N LEU A 251 -14.25 -2.67 1.60
CA LEU A 251 -14.10 -3.43 0.37
C LEU A 251 -12.61 -3.70 0.16
N THR A 252 -12.20 -4.96 0.18
CA THR A 252 -10.79 -5.33 -0.03
C THR A 252 -10.64 -6.22 -1.26
N PHE A 253 -9.59 -5.92 -2.03
CA PHE A 253 -9.14 -6.73 -3.15
C PHE A 253 -7.79 -7.37 -2.78
N LEU A 254 -7.71 -8.70 -2.84
CA LEU A 254 -6.50 -9.49 -2.52
C LEU A 254 -6.23 -10.51 -3.63
N SER A 255 -4.96 -10.77 -3.90
CA SER A 255 -4.57 -11.98 -4.63
C SER A 255 -4.36 -13.13 -3.64
N TRP A 256 -4.88 -14.33 -3.96
CA TRP A 256 -4.67 -15.49 -3.09
C TRP A 256 -3.20 -15.90 -2.99
N ILE A 257 -2.46 -15.72 -4.08
CA ILE A 257 -1.01 -16.01 -4.19
C ILE A 257 -0.15 -14.75 -3.99
N ASP A 258 -0.59 -13.79 -3.20
CA ASP A 258 0.25 -12.63 -2.87
C ASP A 258 1.44 -13.08 -2.01
N SER A 259 2.65 -12.90 -2.55
CA SER A 259 3.89 -13.27 -1.87
C SER A 259 4.37 -12.22 -0.86
N THR A 260 3.78 -11.04 -0.88
CA THR A 260 4.20 -9.89 -0.06
C THR A 260 3.26 -9.62 1.10
N VAL A 261 1.97 -9.91 0.93
CA VAL A 261 0.95 -9.72 1.95
C VAL A 261 0.38 -11.08 2.37
N GLU A 262 0.41 -11.36 3.66
CA GLU A 262 -0.17 -12.58 4.20
C GLU A 262 -1.71 -12.51 4.15
N THR A 263 -2.30 -13.10 3.10
CA THR A 263 -3.76 -13.11 2.89
C THR A 263 -4.50 -13.71 4.09
N SER A 264 -3.97 -14.79 4.68
CA SER A 264 -4.53 -15.42 5.87
C SER A 264 -4.58 -14.48 7.08
N ALA A 265 -3.54 -13.65 7.27
CA ALA A 265 -3.52 -12.68 8.34
C ALA A 265 -4.56 -11.56 8.14
N THR A 266 -4.74 -11.09 6.90
CA THR A 266 -5.81 -10.12 6.60
C THR A 266 -7.19 -10.67 6.93
N ILE A 267 -7.43 -11.96 6.65
CA ILE A 267 -8.70 -12.62 6.96
C ILE A 267 -8.85 -12.78 8.47
N HIS A 268 -7.94 -13.52 9.12
CA HIS A 268 -8.12 -13.95 10.51
C HIS A 268 -7.89 -12.84 11.53
N ARG A 269 -7.02 -11.89 11.25
CA ARG A 269 -6.69 -10.82 12.19
C ARG A 269 -7.51 -9.55 11.98
N PHE A 270 -8.19 -9.42 10.85
CA PHE A 270 -8.98 -8.22 10.57
C PHE A 270 -10.40 -8.55 10.13
N TYR A 271 -10.61 -9.28 9.03
CA TYR A 271 -11.94 -9.52 8.47
C TYR A 271 -12.85 -10.32 9.40
N ASP A 272 -12.34 -11.35 10.06
CA ASP A 272 -13.12 -12.17 11.03
C ASP A 272 -13.56 -11.37 12.28
N ARG A 273 -13.07 -10.15 12.45
CA ARG A 273 -13.43 -9.24 13.54
C ARG A 273 -14.37 -8.12 13.11
N LEU A 274 -14.67 -8.00 11.80
CA LEU A 274 -15.61 -7.01 11.29
C LEU A 274 -17.03 -7.46 11.61
N GLU A 275 -17.84 -6.55 12.16
CA GLU A 275 -19.26 -6.80 12.45
C GLU A 275 -20.19 -6.26 11.36
N ASN A 276 -19.62 -5.62 10.32
CA ASN A 276 -20.39 -4.95 9.29
C ASN A 276 -20.62 -5.86 8.07
N ALA A 277 -21.83 -6.41 7.96
CA ALA A 277 -22.25 -7.28 6.85
C ALA A 277 -22.19 -6.61 5.46
N SER A 278 -22.02 -5.28 5.40
CA SER A 278 -21.79 -4.55 4.13
C SER A 278 -20.32 -4.56 3.71
N SER A 279 -19.42 -5.19 4.47
CA SER A 279 -18.03 -5.41 4.08
C SER A 279 -17.93 -6.54 3.05
N GLU A 280 -16.96 -6.42 2.15
CA GLU A 280 -16.73 -7.42 1.10
C GLU A 280 -15.22 -7.68 0.94
N LEU A 281 -14.85 -8.95 0.90
CA LEU A 281 -13.54 -9.43 0.56
C LEU A 281 -13.59 -10.06 -0.83
N VAL A 282 -12.86 -9.46 -1.77
CA VAL A 282 -12.70 -9.97 -3.13
C VAL A 282 -11.33 -10.62 -3.25
N VAL A 283 -11.31 -11.91 -3.49
CA VAL A 283 -10.10 -12.72 -3.63
C VAL A 283 -9.91 -13.12 -5.09
N PHE A 284 -8.76 -12.80 -5.65
CA PHE A 284 -8.37 -13.24 -6.98
C PHE A 284 -7.53 -14.52 -6.88
N ASP A 285 -8.07 -15.58 -7.44
CA ASP A 285 -7.43 -16.90 -7.56
C ASP A 285 -7.42 -17.33 -9.03
N VAL A 286 -6.81 -16.53 -9.88
CA VAL A 286 -6.78 -16.69 -11.33
C VAL A 286 -5.36 -17.01 -11.83
N ASN A 287 -5.29 -17.59 -13.05
CA ASN A 287 -4.05 -17.86 -13.76
C ASN A 287 -3.13 -18.89 -13.08
N ARG A 288 -3.70 -19.87 -12.42
CA ARG A 288 -2.99 -21.08 -11.98
C ARG A 288 -2.78 -22.03 -13.17
N PHE A 289 -2.04 -21.60 -14.20
CA PHE A 289 -1.78 -22.45 -15.35
C PHE A 289 -0.92 -23.65 -14.96
N ASP A 290 -1.35 -24.86 -15.34
CA ASP A 290 -0.61 -26.10 -15.13
C ASP A 290 0.83 -26.04 -15.65
N GLN A 291 1.10 -25.24 -16.67
CA GLN A 291 2.44 -25.05 -17.23
C GLN A 291 3.43 -24.35 -16.28
N LEU A 292 2.93 -23.55 -15.34
CA LEU A 292 3.72 -22.86 -14.31
C LEU A 292 3.65 -23.56 -12.95
N ALA A 293 2.75 -24.53 -12.80
CA ALA A 293 2.55 -25.25 -11.55
C ALA A 293 3.85 -25.87 -10.96
N PRO A 294 4.82 -26.37 -11.75
CA PRO A 294 6.08 -26.88 -11.23
C PRO A 294 7.00 -25.79 -10.63
N PHE A 295 6.77 -24.51 -10.99
CA PHE A 295 7.57 -23.37 -10.55
C PHE A 295 6.88 -22.52 -9.47
N LEU A 296 5.58 -22.78 -9.25
CA LEU A 296 4.84 -22.14 -8.17
C LEU A 296 4.95 -23.03 -6.91
N PRO A 297 5.03 -22.43 -5.71
CA PRO A 297 4.83 -23.20 -4.49
C PRO A 297 3.52 -23.97 -4.67
N SER A 298 3.50 -25.25 -4.30
CA SER A 298 2.29 -26.07 -4.40
C SER A 298 1.16 -25.30 -3.72
N ALA A 299 0.26 -24.77 -4.53
CA ALA A 299 -0.84 -23.99 -4.03
C ALA A 299 -1.74 -24.97 -3.28
N ASP A 300 -1.59 -25.00 -1.97
CA ASP A 300 -2.53 -25.71 -1.11
C ASP A 300 -3.87 -24.97 -1.20
N ASP A 301 -4.78 -25.53 -2.02
CA ASP A 301 -6.15 -25.02 -2.15
C ASP A 301 -6.97 -25.19 -0.87
N GLY A 302 -6.43 -25.92 0.11
CA GLY A 302 -7.11 -26.23 1.36
C GLY A 302 -7.59 -24.97 2.08
N PRO A 303 -6.74 -23.96 2.32
CA PRO A 303 -7.17 -22.76 3.05
C PRO A 303 -8.25 -21.95 2.33
N LEU A 304 -8.19 -21.82 0.98
CA LEU A 304 -9.24 -21.12 0.22
C LEU A 304 -10.56 -21.91 0.23
N LYS A 305 -10.49 -23.22 0.04
CA LYS A 305 -11.65 -24.10 0.14
C LYS A 305 -12.26 -24.10 1.54
N HIS A 306 -11.43 -24.08 2.58
CA HIS A 306 -11.89 -23.92 3.95
C HIS A 306 -12.60 -22.58 4.15
N LEU A 307 -12.05 -21.48 3.64
CA LEU A 307 -12.69 -20.17 3.69
C LEU A 307 -14.06 -20.16 2.98
N GLN A 308 -14.12 -20.77 1.79
CA GLN A 308 -15.37 -20.91 1.01
C GLN A 308 -16.43 -21.81 1.69
N ALA A 309 -15.99 -22.77 2.49
CA ALA A 309 -16.90 -23.68 3.23
C ALA A 309 -17.43 -23.07 4.54
N ARG A 310 -16.92 -21.91 4.97
CA ARG A 310 -17.38 -21.23 6.20
C ARG A 310 -18.78 -20.67 6.02
N SER A 311 -19.64 -20.92 7.00
CA SER A 311 -21.02 -20.37 7.06
C SER A 311 -21.19 -19.23 8.06
N ASP A 312 -20.10 -18.86 8.75
CA ASP A 312 -20.07 -17.90 9.84
C ASP A 312 -19.43 -16.56 9.45
N LEU A 313 -19.09 -16.37 8.17
CA LEU A 313 -18.42 -15.14 7.71
C LEU A 313 -19.33 -13.92 7.96
N PRO A 314 -18.84 -12.91 8.72
CA PRO A 314 -19.62 -11.71 8.97
C PRO A 314 -19.62 -10.72 7.79
N TYR A 315 -18.95 -11.06 6.70
CA TYR A 315 -18.77 -10.26 5.49
C TYR A 315 -19.11 -11.08 4.24
N ARG A 316 -19.27 -10.40 3.11
CA ARG A 316 -19.37 -11.04 1.79
C ARG A 316 -18.01 -11.50 1.33
N LEU A 317 -17.90 -12.76 0.92
CA LEU A 317 -16.72 -13.29 0.22
C LEU A 317 -17.03 -13.42 -1.27
N THR A 318 -16.22 -12.77 -2.11
CA THR A 318 -16.25 -12.93 -3.56
C THR A 318 -14.93 -13.52 -4.01
N VAL A 319 -14.99 -14.65 -4.71
CA VAL A 319 -13.83 -15.30 -5.31
C VAL A 319 -13.91 -15.16 -6.83
N ILE A 320 -12.86 -14.64 -7.43
CA ILE A 320 -12.68 -14.58 -8.88
C ILE A 320 -11.65 -15.64 -9.24
N THR A 321 -12.08 -16.66 -9.98
CA THR A 321 -11.25 -17.81 -10.33
C THR A 321 -11.44 -18.22 -11.79
N ASN A 322 -10.62 -19.09 -12.32
CA ASN A 322 -10.80 -19.64 -13.65
C ASN A 322 -12.04 -20.55 -13.69
N ALA A 323 -12.78 -20.55 -14.79
CA ALA A 323 -13.96 -21.39 -15.00
C ALA A 323 -13.63 -22.89 -14.98
N ALA A 324 -12.42 -23.24 -15.44
CA ALA A 324 -11.80 -24.56 -15.37
C ALA A 324 -10.28 -24.37 -15.27
N PRO A 325 -9.51 -25.40 -14.85
CA PRO A 325 -8.05 -25.29 -14.68
C PRO A 325 -7.30 -24.85 -15.93
N ASP A 326 -7.82 -25.17 -17.11
CA ASP A 326 -7.27 -24.85 -18.44
C ASP A 326 -8.00 -23.70 -19.15
N SER A 327 -8.94 -23.05 -18.47
CA SER A 327 -9.76 -21.96 -19.04
C SER A 327 -9.16 -20.59 -18.80
N GLU A 328 -9.11 -19.77 -19.83
CA GLU A 328 -8.81 -18.32 -19.71
C GLU A 328 -10.02 -17.50 -19.22
N LEU A 329 -11.21 -18.10 -19.19
CA LEU A 329 -12.41 -17.44 -18.69
C LEU A 329 -12.40 -17.39 -17.17
N ALA A 330 -12.59 -16.23 -16.62
CA ALA A 330 -12.78 -16.03 -15.19
C ALA A 330 -14.26 -16.05 -14.82
N ILE A 331 -14.58 -16.71 -13.72
CA ILE A 331 -15.91 -16.70 -13.10
C ILE A 331 -15.86 -16.01 -11.74
N ARG A 332 -16.98 -15.47 -11.31
CA ARG A 332 -17.18 -14.90 -9.98
C ARG A 332 -18.06 -15.82 -9.17
N GLN A 333 -17.58 -16.21 -8.00
CA GLN A 333 -18.33 -16.95 -6.99
C GLN A 333 -18.51 -16.06 -5.77
N THR A 334 -19.74 -15.98 -5.22
CA THR A 334 -20.04 -15.09 -4.11
C THR A 334 -20.73 -15.85 -2.99
N LEU A 335 -20.21 -15.69 -1.76
CA LEU A 335 -20.82 -16.16 -0.52
C LEU A 335 -21.34 -14.94 0.25
N ALA A 336 -22.65 -14.88 0.46
CA ALA A 336 -23.25 -13.80 1.25
C ALA A 336 -22.89 -13.97 2.74
N PRO A 337 -22.93 -12.88 3.54
CA PRO A 337 -22.70 -12.97 4.98
C PRO A 337 -23.65 -14.02 5.62
N HIS A 338 -23.09 -14.85 6.51
CA HIS A 338 -23.80 -15.91 7.22
C HIS A 338 -24.55 -16.92 6.32
N SER A 339 -24.13 -17.07 5.06
CA SER A 339 -24.67 -18.01 4.09
C SER A 339 -23.89 -19.33 4.07
N ARG A 340 -24.54 -20.40 3.58
CA ARG A 340 -23.94 -21.73 3.41
C ARG A 340 -23.70 -22.11 1.95
N SER A 341 -24.13 -21.28 1.00
CA SER A 341 -24.02 -21.58 -0.44
C SER A 341 -23.39 -20.42 -1.18
N MET A 342 -22.50 -20.73 -2.11
CA MET A 342 -21.94 -19.76 -3.06
C MET A 342 -22.85 -19.63 -4.27
N ASP A 343 -23.09 -18.39 -4.69
CA ASP A 343 -23.73 -18.05 -5.95
C ASP A 343 -22.65 -17.81 -7.02
N SER A 344 -22.85 -18.33 -8.22
CA SER A 344 -21.92 -18.23 -9.36
C SER A 344 -22.46 -17.34 -10.48
#